data_2857c49d621ac536ba49d7bdf27c7047
#
_entry.id   2857c49d621ac536ba49d7bdf27c7047
#
_cell.length_a   1.000
_cell.length_b   1.000
_cell.length_c   1.000
_cell.angle_alpha   90.00
_cell.angle_beta   90.00
_cell.angle_gamma   90.00
#
_symmetry.space_group_name_H-M   'P 1'
#
loop_
_entity.id
_entity.type
_entity.pdbx_description
1 polymer ?
#
loop_
_entity_poly.entity_id
_entity_poly.type
_entity_poly.pdbx_seq_one_letter_code
_entity_poly.pdbx_strand_id
1 'polypeptide(L)'
;MCKYLFLLLLCLGTLAACNSDDSVFKTSPTTRAQEAVDALKQRLVSAPYGWRVLYFSRTDSLLYTQPDQDIPQTLLRGSYGYGGHCFTMRFTADNKVEMRADYSDNTATTPEVSEFSINRNSFTQLSFVTYSYLHQLVNERFEGSSDWLFMGTDPDGALMFRTAQHLRPAREYIRMVPLQSPEGMAEVVQKSVENRQWFEGMLNPQLRIHQGGRVYFQSDYFVKRPVETNASLLKEIKDKRYYLFVFVKQRNPIPDYPPKSITGLGSGYVGTEQGLTFRAGLRYDKKIQFYDFVRNGDKFEAELVEVYDTQLRTTRYVSRHLHPEGRVTGLKAEIWDAK
;
A
#
# COMPACT_ATOMS: atom_id res chain seq x y z
N MET A 1 14.88 -26.64 -70.57
CA MET A 1 13.51 -26.79 -69.99
C MET A 1 13.54 -27.31 -68.55
N CYS A 2 14.42 -28.18 -68.12
CA CYS A 2 14.44 -28.75 -66.76
C CYS A 2 14.74 -27.73 -65.61
N LYS A 3 15.55 -26.66 -65.86
CA LYS A 3 15.89 -25.67 -64.84
C LYS A 3 14.71 -24.78 -64.39
N TYR A 4 13.81 -24.46 -65.31
CA TYR A 4 12.63 -23.63 -64.99
C TYR A 4 11.52 -24.42 -64.27
N LEU A 5 11.45 -25.73 -64.52
CA LEU A 5 10.54 -26.59 -63.84
C LEU A 5 10.90 -26.77 -62.36
N PHE A 6 12.20 -26.82 -62.03
CA PHE A 6 12.70 -26.91 -60.68
C PHE A 6 12.47 -25.59 -59.89
N LEU A 7 12.61 -24.46 -60.56
CA LEU A 7 12.35 -23.12 -59.95
C LEU A 7 10.83 -22.95 -59.64
N LEU A 8 9.97 -23.44 -60.56
CA LEU A 8 8.52 -23.38 -60.36
C LEU A 8 8.05 -24.27 -59.21
N LEU A 9 8.62 -25.47 -59.05
CA LEU A 9 8.38 -26.34 -57.94
C LEU A 9 8.86 -25.80 -56.58
N LEU A 10 9.99 -25.07 -56.59
CA LEU A 10 10.52 -24.44 -55.37
C LEU A 10 9.63 -23.26 -54.91
N CYS A 11 9.09 -22.46 -55.85
CA CYS A 11 8.18 -21.35 -55.58
C CYS A 11 6.78 -21.89 -55.09
N LEU A 12 6.30 -23.01 -55.60
CA LEU A 12 5.07 -23.62 -55.12
C LEU A 12 5.20 -24.21 -53.72
N GLY A 13 6.38 -24.71 -53.35
CA GLY A 13 6.67 -25.25 -52.01
C GLY A 13 6.71 -24.19 -50.92
N THR A 14 7.10 -22.93 -51.25
CA THR A 14 7.15 -21.82 -50.27
C THR A 14 5.78 -21.21 -50.01
N LEU A 15 4.78 -21.38 -50.88
CA LEU A 15 3.41 -20.90 -50.67
C LEU A 15 2.57 -21.82 -49.78
N ALA A 16 2.96 -23.10 -49.63
CA ALA A 16 2.28 -24.02 -48.74
C ALA A 16 2.78 -24.01 -47.29
N ALA A 17 3.87 -23.31 -47.01
CA ALA A 17 4.46 -23.25 -45.66
C ALA A 17 3.87 -22.18 -44.73
N CYS A 18 2.87 -21.41 -45.18
CA CYS A 18 2.22 -20.37 -44.38
C CYS A 18 0.84 -20.72 -43.84
N ASN A 19 0.48 -21.99 -43.80
CA ASN A 19 -0.86 -22.42 -43.30
C ASN A 19 -0.73 -23.44 -42.18
N SER A 20 0.18 -23.26 -41.23
CA SER A 20 0.05 -23.88 -39.93
C SER A 20 -0.58 -22.87 -38.97
N ASP A 21 -1.90 -22.89 -38.93
CA ASP A 21 -2.68 -22.33 -37.82
C ASP A 21 -2.48 -23.18 -36.55
N ASP A 22 -1.25 -23.55 -36.24
CA ASP A 22 -0.83 -24.01 -34.94
C ASP A 22 -0.65 -22.77 -34.03
N SER A 23 -1.77 -22.07 -33.81
CA SER A 23 -1.77 -21.09 -32.73
C SER A 23 -1.62 -21.89 -31.43
N VAL A 24 -0.49 -21.73 -30.78
CA VAL A 24 -0.19 -22.26 -29.43
C VAL A 24 -1.33 -21.90 -28.45
N PHE A 25 -2.16 -20.96 -28.82
CA PHE A 25 -3.32 -20.50 -28.07
C PHE A 25 -4.64 -20.88 -28.76
N LYS A 26 -5.54 -21.52 -28.02
CA LYS A 26 -6.88 -21.92 -28.49
C LYS A 26 -7.80 -20.73 -28.83
N THR A 27 -7.49 -19.53 -28.34
CA THR A 27 -8.30 -18.32 -28.51
C THR A 27 -7.48 -17.17 -29.09
N SER A 28 -8.13 -16.26 -29.82
CA SER A 28 -7.49 -15.08 -30.39
C SER A 28 -6.95 -14.13 -29.32
N PRO A 29 -5.93 -13.28 -29.61
CA PRO A 29 -5.45 -12.27 -28.68
C PRO A 29 -6.56 -11.33 -28.19
N THR A 30 -7.49 -10.95 -29.07
CA THR A 30 -8.63 -10.08 -28.73
C THR A 30 -9.59 -10.77 -27.78
N THR A 31 -9.90 -12.05 -28.00
CA THR A 31 -10.77 -12.84 -27.12
C THR A 31 -10.14 -12.95 -25.73
N ARG A 32 -8.85 -13.28 -25.62
CA ARG A 32 -8.15 -13.34 -24.34
C ARG A 32 -8.09 -12.00 -23.62
N ALA A 33 -7.99 -10.90 -24.38
CA ALA A 33 -8.02 -9.55 -23.79
C ALA A 33 -9.41 -9.27 -23.18
N GLN A 34 -10.49 -9.59 -23.91
CA GLN A 34 -11.85 -9.42 -23.41
C GLN A 34 -12.15 -10.30 -22.20
N GLU A 35 -11.79 -11.58 -22.25
CA GLU A 35 -11.92 -12.50 -21.11
C GLU A 35 -11.25 -11.96 -19.83
N ALA A 36 -10.07 -11.35 -19.95
CA ALA A 36 -9.37 -10.78 -18.81
C ALA A 36 -10.03 -9.50 -18.27
N VAL A 37 -10.62 -8.68 -19.14
CA VAL A 37 -11.41 -7.49 -18.75
C VAL A 37 -12.65 -7.95 -17.99
N ASP A 38 -13.40 -8.92 -18.54
CA ASP A 38 -14.62 -9.45 -17.95
C ASP A 38 -14.34 -10.14 -16.60
N ALA A 39 -13.26 -10.91 -16.53
CA ALA A 39 -12.83 -11.57 -15.30
C ALA A 39 -12.51 -10.57 -14.18
N LEU A 40 -11.80 -9.47 -14.49
CA LEU A 40 -11.52 -8.43 -13.49
C LEU A 40 -12.82 -7.72 -13.08
N LYS A 41 -13.70 -7.38 -14.03
CA LYS A 41 -14.98 -6.77 -13.73
C LYS A 41 -15.83 -7.64 -12.80
N GLN A 42 -15.94 -8.94 -13.10
CA GLN A 42 -16.66 -9.88 -12.23
C GLN A 42 -16.08 -9.92 -10.83
N ARG A 43 -14.75 -9.94 -10.68
CA ARG A 43 -14.11 -9.91 -9.35
C ARG A 43 -14.42 -8.62 -8.58
N LEU A 44 -14.31 -7.44 -9.23
CA LEU A 44 -14.61 -6.17 -8.58
C LEU A 44 -16.06 -6.11 -8.08
N VAL A 45 -17.01 -6.59 -8.88
CA VAL A 45 -18.44 -6.61 -8.56
C VAL A 45 -18.80 -7.73 -7.58
N SER A 46 -17.99 -8.79 -7.45
CA SER A 46 -18.28 -9.95 -6.61
C SER A 46 -18.22 -9.68 -5.10
N ALA A 47 -17.65 -8.56 -4.65
CA ALA A 47 -17.65 -8.16 -3.25
C ALA A 47 -18.94 -7.38 -2.92
N PRO A 48 -19.98 -8.01 -2.36
CA PRO A 48 -21.29 -7.40 -2.19
C PRO A 48 -21.27 -6.23 -1.21
N TYR A 49 -20.33 -6.26 -0.27
CA TYR A 49 -20.14 -5.22 0.76
C TYR A 49 -19.06 -4.22 0.39
N GLY A 50 -18.41 -4.38 -0.79
CA GLY A 50 -17.34 -3.52 -1.27
C GLY A 50 -15.95 -3.93 -0.79
N TRP A 51 -15.01 -3.05 -1.02
CA TRP A 51 -13.58 -3.24 -0.82
C TRP A 51 -13.02 -2.15 0.09
N ARG A 52 -12.12 -2.50 1.00
CA ARG A 52 -11.26 -1.56 1.71
C ARG A 52 -9.96 -1.39 0.94
N VAL A 53 -9.53 -0.15 0.78
CA VAL A 53 -8.28 0.22 0.10
C VAL A 53 -7.48 1.18 0.99
N LEU A 54 -6.24 0.84 1.30
CA LEU A 54 -5.29 1.75 1.92
C LEU A 54 -4.33 2.24 0.84
N TYR A 55 -4.33 3.55 0.60
CA TYR A 55 -3.52 4.17 -0.44
C TYR A 55 -2.51 5.16 0.15
N PHE A 56 -1.24 4.92 -0.15
CA PHE A 56 -0.12 5.76 0.25
C PHE A 56 0.50 6.36 -1.01
N SER A 57 0.02 7.53 -1.39
CA SER A 57 0.52 8.22 -2.57
C SER A 57 1.98 8.67 -2.39
N ARG A 58 2.74 8.63 -3.48
CA ARG A 58 4.15 9.03 -3.53
C ARG A 58 5.06 8.31 -2.51
N THR A 59 4.69 7.15 -2.07
CA THR A 59 5.54 6.36 -1.18
C THR A 59 6.45 5.45 -1.98
N ASP A 60 7.78 5.60 -1.79
CA ASP A 60 8.76 4.77 -2.48
C ASP A 60 8.68 3.31 -2.03
N SER A 61 8.40 2.42 -2.99
CA SER A 61 8.35 0.99 -2.72
C SER A 61 9.70 0.40 -2.28
N LEU A 62 10.83 1.05 -2.60
CA LEU A 62 12.15 0.62 -2.14
C LEU A 62 12.29 0.64 -0.62
N LEU A 63 11.53 1.49 0.08
CA LEU A 63 11.52 1.52 1.54
C LEU A 63 11.17 0.17 2.19
N TYR A 64 10.45 -0.69 1.49
CA TYR A 64 10.00 -1.99 2.01
C TYR A 64 10.33 -3.18 1.11
N THR A 65 10.70 -2.97 -0.15
CA THR A 65 11.10 -4.07 -1.06
C THR A 65 12.61 -4.33 -1.02
N GLN A 66 13.41 -3.32 -0.69
CA GLN A 66 14.87 -3.42 -0.58
C GLN A 66 15.38 -2.85 0.75
N PRO A 67 15.00 -3.46 1.86
CA PRO A 67 15.26 -2.92 3.19
C PRO A 67 16.74 -2.91 3.57
N ASP A 68 17.59 -3.59 2.83
CA ASP A 68 19.05 -3.71 3.11
C ASP A 68 19.89 -2.66 2.38
N GLN A 69 19.28 -1.84 1.52
CA GLN A 69 20.00 -0.74 0.89
C GLN A 69 20.05 0.46 1.83
N ASP A 70 21.25 1.01 2.02
CA ASP A 70 21.45 2.32 2.62
C ASP A 70 20.83 3.38 1.69
N ILE A 71 19.57 3.72 1.92
CA ILE A 71 18.90 4.78 1.16
C ILE A 71 19.48 6.10 1.67
N PRO A 72 20.11 6.93 0.79
CA PRO A 72 20.63 8.21 1.20
C PRO A 72 19.56 9.05 1.90
N GLN A 73 19.91 9.71 3.01
CA GLN A 73 18.95 10.50 3.80
C GLN A 73 18.21 11.56 2.99
N THR A 74 18.83 12.09 1.94
CA THR A 74 18.20 13.03 1.00
C THR A 74 17.07 12.41 0.19
N LEU A 75 17.15 11.11 -0.13
CA LEU A 75 16.08 10.37 -0.78
C LEU A 75 14.99 9.95 0.23
N LEU A 76 15.34 9.67 1.48
CA LEU A 76 14.40 9.27 2.51
C LEU A 76 13.31 10.32 2.72
N ARG A 77 13.63 11.61 2.72
CA ARG A 77 12.63 12.69 2.94
C ARG A 77 11.56 12.74 1.86
N GLY A 78 11.91 12.50 0.59
CA GLY A 78 10.97 12.44 -0.52
C GLY A 78 10.25 11.10 -0.65
N SER A 79 10.83 10.03 -0.13
CA SER A 79 10.39 8.65 -0.36
C SER A 79 9.23 8.20 0.52
N TYR A 80 8.95 8.89 1.64
CA TYR A 80 7.83 8.54 2.54
C TYR A 80 6.47 9.05 2.05
N GLY A 81 6.42 9.81 0.94
CA GLY A 81 5.19 10.35 0.39
C GLY A 81 4.44 11.29 1.34
N TYR A 82 3.12 11.17 1.43
CA TYR A 82 2.26 12.02 2.24
C TYR A 82 1.55 11.26 3.38
N GLY A 83 1.91 10.02 3.64
CA GLY A 83 1.16 9.10 4.47
C GLY A 83 0.03 8.46 3.70
N GLY A 84 -0.90 7.81 4.40
CA GLY A 84 -1.95 7.01 3.79
C GLY A 84 -3.35 7.56 4.00
N HIS A 85 -4.23 7.15 3.11
CA HIS A 85 -5.67 7.37 3.17
C HIS A 85 -6.42 6.05 3.07
N CYS A 86 -7.52 5.95 3.80
CA CYS A 86 -8.42 4.81 3.77
C CYS A 86 -9.62 5.13 2.87
N PHE A 87 -9.86 4.25 1.92
CA PHE A 87 -11.04 4.29 1.05
C PHE A 87 -11.86 3.03 1.22
N THR A 88 -13.16 3.14 1.04
CA THR A 88 -14.02 2.01 0.74
C THR A 88 -14.69 2.21 -0.62
N MET A 89 -14.77 1.14 -1.41
CA MET A 89 -15.24 1.17 -2.79
C MET A 89 -16.19 0.02 -3.05
N ARG A 90 -17.34 0.28 -3.67
CA ARG A 90 -18.28 -0.74 -4.13
C ARG A 90 -18.54 -0.57 -5.61
N PHE A 91 -18.16 -1.57 -6.40
CA PHE A 91 -18.30 -1.60 -7.85
C PHE A 91 -19.62 -2.23 -8.26
N THR A 92 -20.24 -1.71 -9.31
CA THR A 92 -21.50 -2.20 -9.85
C THR A 92 -21.36 -2.66 -11.30
N ALA A 93 -22.31 -3.48 -11.78
CA ALA A 93 -22.28 -4.04 -13.12
C ALA A 93 -22.42 -2.99 -14.23
N ASP A 94 -23.01 -1.84 -13.95
CA ASP A 94 -23.17 -0.69 -14.83
C ASP A 94 -21.97 0.26 -14.87
N ASN A 95 -20.78 -0.23 -14.46
CA ASN A 95 -19.51 0.50 -14.45
C ASN A 95 -19.47 1.71 -13.51
N LYS A 96 -20.23 1.69 -12.43
CA LYS A 96 -20.17 2.71 -11.40
C LYS A 96 -19.45 2.19 -10.16
N VAL A 97 -18.82 3.11 -9.44
CA VAL A 97 -18.19 2.85 -8.17
C VAL A 97 -18.67 3.88 -7.14
N GLU A 98 -19.24 3.38 -6.05
CA GLU A 98 -19.51 4.16 -4.84
C GLU A 98 -18.24 4.17 -3.99
N MET A 99 -17.78 5.35 -3.60
CA MET A 99 -16.53 5.53 -2.86
C MET A 99 -16.73 6.40 -1.63
N ARG A 100 -16.05 6.06 -0.53
CA ARG A 100 -15.90 6.88 0.68
C ARG A 100 -14.41 7.06 0.96
N ALA A 101 -14.05 8.12 1.66
CA ALA A 101 -12.66 8.44 1.98
C ALA A 101 -12.52 9.05 3.37
N ASP A 102 -11.38 8.83 4.00
CA ASP A 102 -11.06 9.30 5.35
C ASP A 102 -10.52 10.73 5.42
N TYR A 103 -10.87 11.58 4.45
CA TYR A 103 -10.42 12.98 4.45
C TYR A 103 -11.09 13.80 5.56
N SER A 104 -12.34 13.52 5.83
CA SER A 104 -13.16 14.16 6.86
C SER A 104 -14.34 13.26 7.22
N ASP A 105 -15.05 13.61 8.29
CA ASP A 105 -16.30 12.93 8.68
C ASP A 105 -17.35 12.97 7.56
N ASN A 106 -17.42 14.07 6.83
CA ASN A 106 -18.32 14.19 5.68
C ASN A 106 -17.99 13.21 4.57
N THR A 107 -16.73 13.08 4.16
CA THR A 107 -16.32 12.15 3.10
C THR A 107 -16.36 10.67 3.55
N ALA A 108 -16.34 10.43 4.85
CA ALA A 108 -16.53 9.11 5.43
C ALA A 108 -18.00 8.66 5.39
N THR A 109 -18.93 9.59 5.57
CA THR A 109 -20.37 9.30 5.63
C THR A 109 -21.07 9.48 4.28
N THR A 110 -20.67 10.49 3.49
CA THR A 110 -21.27 10.79 2.19
C THR A 110 -20.54 10.05 1.08
N PRO A 111 -21.21 9.14 0.35
CA PRO A 111 -20.57 8.47 -0.79
C PRO A 111 -20.45 9.40 -1.99
N GLU A 112 -19.34 9.26 -2.73
CA GLU A 112 -19.17 9.78 -4.07
C GLU A 112 -19.37 8.65 -5.06
N VAL A 113 -20.20 8.87 -6.10
CA VAL A 113 -20.45 7.88 -7.16
C VAL A 113 -19.79 8.35 -8.43
N SER A 114 -18.87 7.55 -8.94
CA SER A 114 -18.12 7.82 -10.17
C SER A 114 -18.16 6.64 -11.14
N GLU A 115 -17.67 6.86 -12.35
CA GLU A 115 -17.55 5.83 -13.37
C GLU A 115 -16.15 5.24 -13.38
N PHE A 116 -16.07 3.94 -13.65
CA PHE A 116 -14.80 3.27 -13.91
C PHE A 116 -14.81 2.57 -15.27
N SER A 117 -13.64 2.34 -15.81
CA SER A 117 -13.43 1.52 -17.00
C SER A 117 -12.36 0.47 -16.75
N ILE A 118 -12.45 -0.64 -17.47
CA ILE A 118 -11.41 -1.66 -17.49
C ILE A 118 -10.98 -1.85 -18.93
N ASN A 119 -9.69 -1.68 -19.18
CA ASN A 119 -9.09 -1.85 -20.50
C ASN A 119 -7.93 -2.85 -20.42
N ARG A 120 -7.56 -3.42 -21.53
CA ARG A 120 -6.39 -4.28 -21.62
C ARG A 120 -5.54 -3.95 -22.85
N ASN A 121 -4.35 -3.47 -22.58
CA ASN A 121 -3.26 -3.44 -23.55
C ASN A 121 -2.23 -4.52 -23.17
N SER A 122 -1.11 -4.18 -22.59
CA SER A 122 -0.13 -5.14 -22.06
C SER A 122 -0.58 -5.74 -20.71
N PHE A 123 -1.30 -4.97 -19.91
CA PHE A 123 -1.89 -5.38 -18.63
C PHE A 123 -3.37 -5.01 -18.60
N THR A 124 -4.15 -5.70 -17.76
CA THR A 124 -5.52 -5.29 -17.46
C THR A 124 -5.45 -4.08 -16.51
N GLN A 125 -6.06 -2.97 -16.92
CA GLN A 125 -6.03 -1.69 -16.22
C GLN A 125 -7.43 -1.31 -15.76
N LEU A 126 -7.55 -0.96 -14.49
CA LEU A 126 -8.70 -0.28 -13.89
C LEU A 126 -8.43 1.22 -13.90
N SER A 127 -9.36 2.00 -14.45
CA SER A 127 -9.29 3.47 -14.50
C SER A 127 -10.55 4.06 -13.89
N PHE A 128 -10.39 5.02 -12.98
CA PHE A 128 -11.49 5.85 -12.48
C PHE A 128 -11.66 7.02 -13.44
N VAL A 129 -12.77 7.07 -14.16
CA VAL A 129 -12.97 7.93 -15.35
C VAL A 129 -13.53 9.29 -14.98
N THR A 130 -14.54 9.31 -14.12
CA THR A 130 -15.12 10.55 -13.62
C THR A 130 -14.62 10.88 -12.23
N TYR A 131 -14.83 12.11 -11.76
CA TYR A 131 -14.36 12.55 -10.47
C TYR A 131 -14.80 11.59 -9.35
N SER A 132 -13.87 11.27 -8.46
CA SER A 132 -14.09 10.51 -7.22
C SER A 132 -13.19 11.07 -6.13
N TYR A 133 -13.37 10.63 -4.88
CA TYR A 133 -12.47 11.03 -3.79
C TYR A 133 -11.00 10.68 -4.06
N LEU A 134 -10.73 9.61 -4.81
CA LEU A 134 -9.37 9.24 -5.20
C LEU A 134 -8.68 10.36 -6.02
N HIS A 135 -9.44 11.09 -6.85
CA HIS A 135 -8.91 12.17 -7.67
C HIS A 135 -8.39 13.37 -6.86
N GLN A 136 -8.77 13.50 -5.59
CA GLN A 136 -8.15 14.51 -4.72
C GLN A 136 -6.66 14.28 -4.49
N LEU A 137 -6.19 13.04 -4.67
CA LEU A 137 -4.76 12.69 -4.61
C LEU A 137 -4.07 12.77 -5.99
N VAL A 138 -4.85 12.89 -7.09
CA VAL A 138 -4.32 13.00 -8.47
C VAL A 138 -4.06 14.47 -8.78
N ASN A 139 -2.98 15.00 -8.25
CA ASN A 139 -2.54 16.37 -8.50
C ASN A 139 -1.02 16.46 -8.34
N GLU A 140 -0.44 17.58 -8.73
CA GLU A 140 1.01 17.82 -8.67
C GLU A 140 1.61 17.63 -7.27
N ARG A 141 0.79 17.80 -6.25
CA ARG A 141 1.22 17.73 -4.87
C ARG A 141 1.30 16.31 -4.35
N PHE A 142 0.20 15.54 -4.46
CA PHE A 142 0.16 14.18 -3.95
C PHE A 142 0.69 13.16 -4.96
N GLU A 143 0.73 13.53 -6.23
CA GLU A 143 1.22 12.69 -7.32
C GLU A 143 0.57 11.29 -7.35
N GLY A 144 -0.68 11.21 -6.90
CA GLY A 144 -1.45 9.98 -6.89
C GLY A 144 -1.91 9.55 -8.29
N SER A 145 -2.48 8.37 -8.39
CA SER A 145 -2.96 7.79 -9.65
C SER A 145 -4.44 7.43 -9.57
N SER A 146 -5.15 7.65 -10.69
CA SER A 146 -6.49 7.12 -10.95
C SER A 146 -6.46 5.85 -11.81
N ASP A 147 -5.26 5.45 -12.29
CA ASP A 147 -5.07 4.32 -13.20
C ASP A 147 -4.24 3.22 -12.54
N TRP A 148 -4.76 2.00 -12.54
CA TRP A 148 -4.22 0.90 -11.78
C TRP A 148 -4.12 -0.37 -12.62
N LEU A 149 -2.92 -0.93 -12.73
CA LEU A 149 -2.68 -2.21 -13.40
C LEU A 149 -2.97 -3.36 -12.43
N PHE A 150 -3.84 -4.27 -12.86
CA PHE A 150 -4.15 -5.47 -12.10
C PHE A 150 -2.97 -6.44 -12.09
N MET A 151 -2.54 -6.86 -10.91
CA MET A 151 -1.38 -7.72 -10.69
C MET A 151 -1.76 -9.15 -10.30
N GLY A 152 -2.98 -9.35 -9.82
CA GLY A 152 -3.44 -10.67 -9.39
C GLY A 152 -4.34 -10.62 -8.16
N THR A 153 -4.67 -11.79 -7.66
CA THR A 153 -5.48 -11.98 -6.44
C THR A 153 -4.66 -12.76 -5.43
N ASP A 154 -4.62 -12.25 -4.20
CA ASP A 154 -3.98 -12.92 -3.08
C ASP A 154 -4.81 -14.13 -2.59
N PRO A 155 -4.21 -15.06 -1.83
CA PRO A 155 -4.93 -16.23 -1.29
C PRO A 155 -6.14 -15.87 -0.40
N ASP A 156 -6.15 -14.71 0.23
CA ASP A 156 -7.25 -14.19 1.06
C ASP A 156 -8.34 -13.45 0.25
N GLY A 157 -8.27 -13.50 -1.07
CA GLY A 157 -9.23 -12.87 -1.98
C GLY A 157 -8.99 -11.39 -2.26
N ALA A 158 -7.97 -10.78 -1.67
CA ALA A 158 -7.63 -9.38 -1.95
C ALA A 158 -7.07 -9.21 -3.37
N LEU A 159 -7.45 -8.12 -4.03
CA LEU A 159 -6.98 -7.78 -5.36
C LEU A 159 -5.78 -6.86 -5.27
N MET A 160 -4.71 -7.22 -5.96
CA MET A 160 -3.47 -6.45 -6.01
C MET A 160 -3.40 -5.59 -7.26
N PHE A 161 -3.09 -4.32 -7.08
CA PHE A 161 -2.88 -3.37 -8.18
C PHE A 161 -1.59 -2.58 -7.98
N ARG A 162 -1.06 -2.06 -9.07
CA ARG A 162 0.02 -1.07 -9.08
C ARG A 162 -0.32 0.10 -9.99
N THR A 163 0.33 1.24 -9.81
CA THR A 163 0.17 2.38 -10.70
C THR A 163 0.57 2.05 -12.13
N ALA A 164 -0.17 2.60 -13.09
CA ALA A 164 0.12 2.46 -14.52
C ALA A 164 1.37 3.26 -14.92
N GLN A 165 1.62 4.38 -14.25
CA GLN A 165 2.73 5.28 -14.53
C GLN A 165 3.97 4.88 -13.74
N HIS A 166 5.15 5.14 -14.33
CA HIS A 166 6.40 5.15 -13.60
C HIS A 166 6.52 6.50 -12.87
N LEU A 167 5.80 6.64 -11.77
CA LEU A 167 6.01 7.77 -10.89
C LEU A 167 7.38 7.62 -10.23
N ARG A 168 8.16 8.69 -10.26
CA ARG A 168 9.38 8.73 -9.45
C ARG A 168 9.01 9.27 -8.08
N PRO A 169 9.50 8.67 -6.99
CA PRO A 169 10.60 7.72 -6.93
C PRO A 169 10.24 6.26 -7.22
N ALA A 170 8.99 5.80 -7.13
CA ALA A 170 8.72 4.38 -7.33
C ALA A 170 7.26 4.07 -7.68
N ARG A 171 7.02 2.81 -8.01
CA ARG A 171 5.70 2.26 -8.28
C ARG A 171 4.91 2.17 -6.98
N GLU A 172 3.70 2.68 -7.00
CA GLU A 172 2.77 2.55 -5.89
C GLU A 172 1.94 1.28 -6.06
N TYR A 173 1.60 0.68 -4.94
CA TYR A 173 0.77 -0.52 -4.89
C TYR A 173 -0.40 -0.28 -3.96
N ILE A 174 -1.57 -0.77 -4.37
CA ILE A 174 -2.74 -0.86 -3.52
C ILE A 174 -3.22 -2.30 -3.44
N ARG A 175 -3.85 -2.61 -2.33
CA ARG A 175 -4.49 -3.89 -2.07
C ARG A 175 -5.95 -3.62 -1.72
N MET A 176 -6.86 -4.16 -2.52
CA MET A 176 -8.29 -4.09 -2.27
C MET A 176 -8.70 -5.32 -1.48
N VAL A 177 -9.08 -5.14 -0.24
CA VAL A 177 -9.49 -6.22 0.68
C VAL A 177 -11.02 -6.26 0.73
N PRO A 178 -11.66 -7.43 0.49
CA PRO A 178 -13.12 -7.51 0.50
C PRO A 178 -13.67 -7.30 1.91
N LEU A 179 -14.71 -6.47 2.01
CA LEU A 179 -15.43 -6.25 3.27
C LEU A 179 -16.38 -7.42 3.55
N GLN A 180 -16.57 -7.72 4.85
CA GLN A 180 -17.36 -8.86 5.31
C GLN A 180 -18.78 -8.49 5.77
N SER A 181 -19.07 -7.18 5.88
CA SER A 181 -20.35 -6.68 6.41
C SER A 181 -20.90 -5.53 5.55
N PRO A 182 -22.23 -5.45 5.33
CA PRO A 182 -22.87 -4.38 4.54
C PRO A 182 -22.70 -2.99 5.18
N GLU A 183 -22.62 -2.92 6.49
CA GLU A 183 -22.45 -1.67 7.25
C GLU A 183 -21.00 -1.18 7.20
N GLY A 184 -20.08 -2.06 6.71
CA GLY A 184 -18.64 -1.87 6.80
C GLY A 184 -18.09 -0.68 6.06
N MET A 185 -18.69 -0.23 4.95
CA MET A 185 -18.10 0.84 4.13
C MET A 185 -17.95 2.16 4.88
N ALA A 186 -19.03 2.65 5.50
CA ALA A 186 -18.97 3.88 6.28
C ALA A 186 -18.22 3.68 7.60
N GLU A 187 -18.50 2.60 8.31
CA GLU A 187 -17.91 2.30 9.61
C GLU A 187 -16.39 2.15 9.53
N VAL A 188 -15.87 1.44 8.53
CA VAL A 188 -14.43 1.29 8.31
C VAL A 188 -13.74 2.64 8.14
N VAL A 189 -14.33 3.53 7.33
CA VAL A 189 -13.74 4.84 7.09
C VAL A 189 -13.88 5.75 8.30
N GLN A 190 -15.03 5.75 8.99
CA GLN A 190 -15.23 6.53 10.22
C GLN A 190 -14.23 6.11 11.31
N LYS A 191 -14.09 4.82 11.57
CA LYS A 191 -13.10 4.30 12.54
C LYS A 191 -11.66 4.65 12.13
N SER A 192 -11.35 4.64 10.83
CA SER A 192 -10.07 5.11 10.32
C SER A 192 -9.83 6.58 10.68
N VAL A 193 -10.81 7.45 10.48
CA VAL A 193 -10.74 8.87 10.87
C VAL A 193 -10.56 9.01 12.38
N GLU A 194 -11.37 8.31 13.18
CA GLU A 194 -11.31 8.36 14.65
C GLU A 194 -9.94 7.94 15.19
N ASN A 195 -9.42 6.80 14.73
CA ASN A 195 -8.12 6.30 15.20
C ASN A 195 -6.97 7.21 14.78
N ARG A 196 -7.03 7.78 13.58
CA ARG A 196 -6.05 8.76 13.13
C ARG A 196 -6.11 10.04 13.96
N GLN A 197 -7.30 10.60 14.17
CA GLN A 197 -7.50 11.81 14.96
C GLN A 197 -7.05 11.61 16.41
N TRP A 198 -7.36 10.45 16.99
CA TRP A 198 -6.92 10.11 18.33
C TRP A 198 -5.39 10.06 18.43
N PHE A 199 -4.72 9.43 17.46
CA PHE A 199 -3.25 9.42 17.39
C PHE A 199 -2.67 10.84 17.18
N GLU A 200 -3.27 11.62 16.30
CA GLU A 200 -2.85 13.01 16.08
C GLU A 200 -3.00 13.88 17.32
N GLY A 201 -3.99 13.58 18.16
CA GLY A 201 -4.22 14.25 19.45
C GLY A 201 -3.18 13.94 20.52
N MET A 202 -2.39 12.87 20.39
CA MET A 202 -1.29 12.57 21.31
C MET A 202 -0.26 13.69 21.28
N LEU A 203 0.06 14.25 22.44
CA LEU A 203 1.02 15.35 22.57
C LEU A 203 2.46 14.87 22.55
N ASN A 204 2.72 13.71 23.17
CA ASN A 204 4.05 13.13 23.31
C ASN A 204 4.04 11.62 23.04
N PRO A 205 3.73 11.19 21.79
CA PRO A 205 3.70 9.77 21.46
C PRO A 205 5.09 9.14 21.62
N GLN A 206 5.15 8.06 22.40
CA GLN A 206 6.35 7.26 22.64
C GLN A 206 6.15 5.87 22.02
N LEU A 207 7.25 5.26 21.57
CA LEU A 207 7.29 3.89 21.08
C LEU A 207 8.20 3.05 21.98
N ARG A 208 7.70 1.89 22.39
CA ARG A 208 8.49 0.85 23.04
C ARG A 208 8.38 -0.44 22.25
N ILE A 209 9.52 -1.11 22.04
CA ILE A 209 9.59 -2.48 21.51
C ILE A 209 10.20 -3.34 22.59
N HIS A 210 9.50 -4.42 22.97
CA HIS A 210 9.92 -5.28 24.06
C HIS A 210 9.49 -6.75 23.84
N GLN A 211 10.16 -7.64 24.56
CA GLN A 211 9.80 -9.07 24.63
C GLN A 211 10.02 -9.56 26.06
N GLY A 212 8.95 -10.02 26.69
CA GLY A 212 8.98 -10.31 28.12
C GLY A 212 9.39 -9.04 28.91
N GLY A 213 10.36 -9.17 29.81
CA GLY A 213 10.91 -8.03 30.57
C GLY A 213 12.01 -7.23 29.84
N ARG A 214 12.43 -7.65 28.65
CA ARG A 214 13.54 -7.01 27.91
C ARG A 214 13.01 -5.94 26.97
N VAL A 215 13.52 -4.71 27.12
CA VAL A 215 13.26 -3.60 26.21
C VAL A 215 14.37 -3.56 25.15
N TYR A 216 13.98 -3.62 23.87
CA TYR A 216 14.87 -3.51 22.71
C TYR A 216 15.00 -2.07 22.24
N PHE A 217 13.89 -1.33 22.27
CA PHE A 217 13.83 0.05 21.85
C PHE A 217 12.85 0.84 22.74
N GLN A 218 13.23 2.02 23.13
CA GLN A 218 12.38 3.00 23.81
C GLN A 218 12.72 4.36 23.22
N SER A 219 11.73 5.06 22.68
CA SER A 219 11.96 6.39 22.12
C SER A 219 12.20 7.45 23.20
N ASP A 220 13.07 8.41 22.91
CA ASP A 220 13.29 9.60 23.74
C ASP A 220 12.43 10.79 23.28
N TYR A 221 12.23 10.88 21.97
CA TYR A 221 11.40 11.92 21.37
C TYR A 221 10.82 11.47 20.03
N PHE A 222 9.90 12.25 19.50
CA PHE A 222 9.18 11.94 18.28
C PHE A 222 9.09 13.14 17.34
N VAL A 223 8.80 12.86 16.07
CA VAL A 223 8.38 13.85 15.08
C VAL A 223 7.19 13.26 14.34
N LYS A 224 6.00 13.83 14.49
CA LYS A 224 4.79 13.42 13.76
C LYS A 224 4.76 13.93 12.33
N ARG A 225 5.62 14.90 11.99
CA ARG A 225 5.75 15.48 10.65
C ARG A 225 7.22 15.71 10.37
N PRO A 226 7.68 15.63 9.11
CA PRO A 226 9.03 16.02 8.80
C PRO A 226 9.23 17.48 9.24
N VAL A 227 10.28 17.70 10.01
CA VAL A 227 10.68 19.07 10.36
C VAL A 227 11.26 19.69 9.11
N GLU A 228 10.53 20.64 8.55
CA GLU A 228 10.97 21.41 7.39
C GLU A 228 11.39 22.81 7.88
N THR A 229 12.63 23.16 7.60
CA THR A 229 13.20 24.45 7.99
C THR A 229 13.04 25.53 6.92
N ASN A 230 12.65 25.13 5.71
CA ASN A 230 12.43 26.05 4.60
C ASN A 230 11.05 26.71 4.72
N ALA A 231 11.02 28.04 4.88
CA ALA A 231 9.79 28.81 5.05
C ALA A 231 8.82 28.72 3.86
N SER A 232 9.31 28.48 2.63
CA SER A 232 8.46 28.26 1.44
C SER A 232 7.75 26.91 1.49
N LEU A 233 8.41 25.88 2.00
CA LEU A 233 7.85 24.55 2.19
C LEU A 233 6.96 24.49 3.43
N LEU A 234 7.17 25.34 4.44
CA LEU A 234 6.27 25.46 5.59
C LEU A 234 4.85 25.90 5.20
N LYS A 235 4.68 26.62 4.09
CA LYS A 235 3.35 26.93 3.56
C LYS A 235 2.65 25.69 3.01
N GLU A 236 3.40 24.73 2.47
CA GLU A 236 2.89 23.48 1.94
C GLU A 236 2.62 22.44 3.05
N ILE A 237 3.30 22.56 4.20
CA ILE A 237 3.11 21.69 5.37
C ILE A 237 1.73 21.89 6.04
N LYS A 238 0.99 22.94 5.70
CA LYS A 238 -0.41 23.09 6.15
C LYS A 238 -1.29 21.90 5.72
N ASP A 239 -0.80 21.11 4.83
CA ASP A 239 -1.52 19.98 4.31
C ASP A 239 -1.09 18.71 5.04
N LYS A 240 -2.10 18.01 5.44
CA LYS A 240 -2.08 16.83 6.30
C LYS A 240 -1.10 15.78 5.78
N ARG A 241 0.05 15.66 6.41
CA ARG A 241 1.01 14.59 6.18
C ARG A 241 1.00 13.65 7.38
N TYR A 242 0.81 12.38 7.15
CA TYR A 242 0.67 11.40 8.21
C TYR A 242 1.94 10.59 8.37
N TYR A 243 2.89 11.13 9.16
CA TYR A 243 4.14 10.48 9.49
C TYR A 243 4.36 10.39 10.98
N LEU A 244 5.02 9.33 11.38
CA LEU A 244 5.63 9.21 12.68
C LEU A 244 7.10 8.87 12.52
N PHE A 245 7.96 9.62 13.19
CA PHE A 245 9.35 9.28 13.44
C PHE A 245 9.61 9.35 14.93
N VAL A 246 10.18 8.28 15.47
CA VAL A 246 10.56 8.17 16.87
C VAL A 246 12.06 7.92 16.97
N PHE A 247 12.73 8.56 17.90
CA PHE A 247 14.17 8.60 17.97
C PHE A 247 14.68 8.27 19.36
N VAL A 248 15.89 7.68 19.39
CA VAL A 248 16.73 7.56 20.59
C VAL A 248 17.91 8.49 20.43
N LYS A 249 18.16 9.33 21.44
CA LYS A 249 19.36 10.14 21.49
C LYS A 249 20.55 9.24 21.79
N GLN A 250 21.45 9.11 20.84
CA GLN A 250 22.74 8.49 21.14
C GLN A 250 23.54 9.45 22.01
N ARG A 251 23.91 8.99 23.21
CA ARG A 251 24.84 9.72 24.05
C ARG A 251 26.18 9.77 23.34
N ASN A 252 26.64 10.99 23.01
CA ASN A 252 27.98 11.17 22.53
C ASN A 252 28.97 10.92 23.70
N PRO A 253 29.94 10.00 23.54
CA PRO A 253 30.96 9.82 24.58
C PRO A 253 31.87 11.05 24.78
N ILE A 254 31.84 12.04 23.88
CA ILE A 254 32.59 13.27 23.98
C ILE A 254 31.63 14.36 24.43
N PRO A 255 31.80 14.91 25.65
CA PRO A 255 31.03 16.07 26.11
C PRO A 255 31.14 17.23 25.10
N ASP A 256 30.07 17.98 24.91
CA ASP A 256 29.98 19.17 24.03
C ASP A 256 29.98 18.93 22.52
N TYR A 257 30.02 17.68 22.04
CA TYR A 257 29.79 17.38 20.61
C TYR A 257 28.34 17.02 20.37
N PRO A 258 27.67 17.59 19.34
CA PRO A 258 26.32 17.17 18.99
C PRO A 258 26.32 15.66 18.66
N PRO A 259 25.29 14.93 19.05
CA PRO A 259 25.22 13.49 18.78
C PRO A 259 25.36 13.25 17.27
N LYS A 260 26.41 12.53 16.86
CA LYS A 260 26.75 12.29 15.44
C LYS A 260 25.73 11.43 14.73
N SER A 261 24.97 10.62 15.44
CA SER A 261 23.95 9.78 14.87
C SER A 261 22.72 9.73 15.79
N ILE A 262 21.55 9.83 15.16
CA ILE A 262 20.26 9.63 15.80
C ILE A 262 19.72 8.33 15.23
N THR A 263 19.55 7.34 16.08
CA THR A 263 18.85 6.11 15.68
C THR A 263 17.35 6.35 15.80
N GLY A 264 16.61 6.13 14.71
CA GLY A 264 15.18 6.34 14.68
C GLY A 264 14.44 5.30 13.86
N LEU A 265 13.17 5.16 14.16
CA LEU A 265 12.21 4.36 13.40
C LEU A 265 11.12 5.28 12.89
N GLY A 266 10.73 5.12 11.63
CA GLY A 266 9.72 6.01 11.06
C GLY A 266 9.05 5.47 9.81
N SER A 267 7.83 5.92 9.60
CA SER A 267 7.03 5.56 8.41
C SER A 267 5.87 6.53 8.24
N GLY A 268 5.36 6.62 7.01
CA GLY A 268 4.00 7.11 6.77
C GLY A 268 2.97 6.16 7.38
N TYR A 269 1.86 6.69 7.88
CA TYR A 269 0.79 5.90 8.48
C TYR A 269 -0.59 6.28 7.93
N VAL A 270 -1.55 5.41 8.17
CA VAL A 270 -2.99 5.61 7.92
C VAL A 270 -3.77 5.06 9.11
N GLY A 271 -4.92 5.67 9.40
CA GLY A 271 -5.89 5.08 10.31
C GLY A 271 -6.56 3.86 9.67
N THR A 272 -6.92 2.89 10.47
CA THR A 272 -7.73 1.73 10.08
C THR A 272 -8.88 1.53 11.06
N GLU A 273 -9.79 0.65 10.74
CA GLU A 273 -10.90 0.30 11.64
C GLU A 273 -10.42 -0.29 12.98
N GLN A 274 -9.21 -0.83 13.02
CA GLN A 274 -8.65 -1.42 14.24
C GLN A 274 -7.65 -0.50 14.93
N GLY A 275 -7.02 0.45 14.22
CA GLY A 275 -5.98 1.30 14.78
C GLY A 275 -5.18 2.03 13.71
N LEU A 276 -3.90 1.71 13.56
CA LEU A 276 -2.98 2.35 12.61
C LEU A 276 -2.24 1.31 11.77
N THR A 277 -1.98 1.63 10.51
CA THR A 277 -1.06 0.88 9.65
C THR A 277 0.08 1.77 9.19
N PHE A 278 1.31 1.31 9.36
CA PHE A 278 2.54 1.97 8.92
C PHE A 278 3.04 1.35 7.61
N ARG A 279 3.12 2.12 6.55
CA ARG A 279 3.39 1.60 5.20
C ARG A 279 4.74 0.90 5.08
N ALA A 280 5.81 1.55 5.53
CA ALA A 280 7.14 0.95 5.54
C ALA A 280 7.41 0.12 6.80
N GLY A 281 6.44 0.07 7.73
CA GLY A 281 6.60 -0.52 9.05
C GLY A 281 7.50 0.31 9.97
N LEU A 282 7.37 0.10 11.26
CA LEU A 282 8.35 0.55 12.26
C LEU A 282 9.39 -0.55 12.41
N ARG A 283 10.49 -0.38 11.70
CA ARG A 283 11.50 -1.42 11.53
C ARG A 283 12.58 -1.29 12.60
N TYR A 284 12.70 -2.31 13.44
CA TYR A 284 13.76 -2.41 14.42
C TYR A 284 15.04 -3.03 13.82
N ASP A 285 14.89 -4.14 13.08
CA ASP A 285 15.96 -4.82 12.37
C ASP A 285 15.45 -5.50 11.07
N LYS A 286 16.27 -6.34 10.45
CA LYS A 286 15.92 -7.04 9.20
C LYS A 286 14.71 -7.97 9.31
N LYS A 287 14.37 -8.45 10.51
CA LYS A 287 13.31 -9.43 10.76
C LYS A 287 12.14 -8.85 11.55
N ILE A 288 12.41 -7.86 12.41
CA ILE A 288 11.44 -7.30 13.35
C ILE A 288 10.92 -5.98 12.77
N GLN A 289 9.70 -6.03 12.28
CA GLN A 289 9.05 -4.91 11.64
C GLN A 289 7.55 -4.92 11.97
N PHE A 290 7.06 -3.82 12.51
CA PHE A 290 5.68 -3.68 12.94
C PHE A 290 4.93 -2.81 11.94
N TYR A 291 3.92 -3.37 11.29
CA TYR A 291 3.07 -2.66 10.33
C TYR A 291 1.77 -2.20 10.96
N ASP A 292 1.05 -3.13 11.58
CA ASP A 292 -0.32 -2.93 12.03
C ASP A 292 -0.38 -2.86 13.55
N PHE A 293 -0.98 -1.78 14.03
CA PHE A 293 -1.20 -1.53 15.44
C PHE A 293 -2.69 -1.47 15.72
N VAL A 294 -3.14 -2.23 16.70
CA VAL A 294 -4.53 -2.24 17.16
C VAL A 294 -4.67 -1.27 18.33
N ARG A 295 -5.72 -0.46 18.31
CA ARG A 295 -6.02 0.42 19.44
C ARG A 295 -6.57 -0.38 20.61
N ASN A 296 -5.93 -0.22 21.75
CA ASN A 296 -6.34 -0.83 23.01
C ASN A 296 -6.38 0.24 24.10
N GLY A 297 -7.58 0.75 24.37
CA GLY A 297 -7.78 1.85 25.31
C GLY A 297 -7.05 3.13 24.87
N ASP A 298 -6.07 3.55 25.66
CA ASP A 298 -5.28 4.77 25.49
C ASP A 298 -3.96 4.57 24.73
N LYS A 299 -3.74 3.40 24.15
CA LYS A 299 -2.53 3.07 23.40
C LYS A 299 -2.83 2.27 22.13
N PHE A 300 -1.83 2.24 21.25
CA PHE A 300 -1.78 1.31 20.12
C PHE A 300 -0.79 0.19 20.42
N GLU A 301 -1.17 -1.04 20.13
CA GLU A 301 -0.37 -2.25 20.38
C GLU A 301 -0.21 -3.06 19.12
N ALA A 302 0.99 -3.57 18.90
CA ALA A 302 1.29 -4.57 17.88
C ALA A 302 1.99 -5.76 18.54
N GLU A 303 1.54 -6.97 18.25
CA GLU A 303 2.21 -8.19 18.65
C GLU A 303 2.56 -8.99 17.40
N LEU A 304 3.79 -9.49 17.34
CA LEU A 304 4.23 -10.36 16.27
C LEU A 304 4.15 -11.82 16.68
N VAL A 305 3.62 -12.61 15.75
CA VAL A 305 3.63 -14.07 15.80
C VAL A 305 4.52 -14.60 14.67
N GLU A 306 5.00 -15.81 14.85
CA GLU A 306 5.80 -16.51 13.86
C GLU A 306 4.92 -17.45 13.06
N VAL A 307 4.97 -17.31 11.74
CA VAL A 307 4.24 -18.13 10.77
C VAL A 307 5.22 -18.69 9.75
N TYR A 308 5.12 -19.97 9.45
CA TYR A 308 5.91 -20.60 8.40
C TYR A 308 5.23 -20.37 7.04
N ASP A 309 5.92 -19.67 6.14
CA ASP A 309 5.50 -19.46 4.77
C ASP A 309 5.92 -20.65 3.91
N THR A 310 4.96 -21.46 3.49
CA THR A 310 5.18 -22.67 2.70
C THR A 310 5.65 -22.39 1.27
N GLN A 311 5.28 -21.23 0.70
CA GLN A 311 5.67 -20.84 -0.64
C GLN A 311 7.12 -20.35 -0.68
N LEU A 312 7.48 -19.49 0.27
CA LEU A 312 8.84 -18.95 0.39
C LEU A 312 9.77 -19.87 1.17
N ARG A 313 9.25 -20.96 1.79
CA ARG A 313 9.98 -21.90 2.66
C ARG A 313 10.79 -21.21 3.75
N THR A 314 10.20 -20.18 4.34
CA THR A 314 10.86 -19.38 5.38
C THR A 314 9.89 -19.03 6.50
N THR A 315 10.43 -18.73 7.67
CA THR A 315 9.66 -18.24 8.80
C THR A 315 9.53 -16.72 8.72
N ARG A 316 8.32 -16.21 8.88
CA ARG A 316 8.00 -14.79 8.87
C ARG A 316 7.43 -14.36 10.22
N TYR A 317 7.73 -13.13 10.60
CA TYR A 317 7.08 -12.45 11.72
C TYR A 317 5.96 -11.57 11.15
N VAL A 318 4.74 -11.80 11.61
CA VAL A 318 3.53 -11.13 11.11
C VAL A 318 2.67 -10.66 12.27
N SER A 319 1.79 -9.71 12.02
CA SER A 319 0.88 -9.17 13.04
C SER A 319 -0.10 -10.24 13.52
N ARG A 320 -0.21 -10.40 14.84
CA ARG A 320 -1.02 -11.43 15.48
C ARG A 320 -2.51 -11.35 15.11
N HIS A 321 -3.07 -10.15 14.99
CA HIS A 321 -4.48 -9.98 14.66
C HIS A 321 -4.85 -10.46 13.25
N LEU A 322 -3.84 -10.54 12.34
CA LEU A 322 -4.01 -11.10 10.99
C LEU A 322 -3.74 -12.62 10.95
N HIS A 323 -2.98 -13.13 11.91
CA HIS A 323 -2.59 -14.54 12.01
C HIS A 323 -2.72 -15.03 13.47
N PRO A 324 -3.94 -15.14 14.01
CA PRO A 324 -4.14 -15.50 15.41
C PRO A 324 -3.64 -16.92 15.76
N GLU A 325 -3.53 -17.79 14.74
CA GLU A 325 -2.99 -19.15 14.83
C GLU A 325 -1.46 -19.22 14.85
N GLY A 326 -0.78 -18.11 14.59
CA GLY A 326 0.68 -18.05 14.56
C GLY A 326 1.30 -18.34 15.92
N ARG A 327 2.53 -18.85 15.92
CA ARG A 327 3.26 -19.12 17.15
C ARG A 327 3.60 -17.82 17.88
N VAL A 328 3.09 -17.66 19.10
CA VAL A 328 3.31 -16.47 19.92
C VAL A 328 4.80 -16.28 20.20
N THR A 329 5.32 -15.11 19.89
CA THR A 329 6.73 -14.75 20.16
C THR A 329 6.90 -13.95 21.45
N GLY A 330 5.83 -13.30 21.92
CA GLY A 330 5.86 -12.30 22.99
C GLY A 330 6.55 -10.99 22.60
N LEU A 331 6.91 -10.83 21.32
CA LEU A 331 7.50 -9.61 20.80
C LEU A 331 6.40 -8.58 20.51
N LYS A 332 6.45 -7.44 21.20
CA LYS A 332 5.42 -6.39 21.17
C LYS A 332 6.00 -5.02 20.89
N ALA A 333 5.20 -4.20 20.25
CA ALA A 333 5.42 -2.77 20.17
C ALA A 333 4.20 -2.02 20.71
N GLU A 334 4.42 -0.96 21.46
CA GLU A 334 3.38 -0.12 22.04
C GLU A 334 3.66 1.34 21.69
N ILE A 335 2.60 2.06 21.29
CA ILE A 335 2.61 3.51 21.11
C ILE A 335 1.59 4.09 22.08
N TRP A 336 2.03 5.02 22.93
CA TRP A 336 1.20 5.71 23.92
C TRP A 336 1.59 7.17 24.04
N ASP A 337 0.71 7.97 24.63
CA ASP A 337 1.01 9.36 24.97
C ASP A 337 1.70 9.42 26.34
N ALA A 338 2.98 9.75 26.36
CA ALA A 338 3.72 9.96 27.60
C ALA A 338 3.41 11.36 28.14
N LYS A 339 2.42 11.43 29.01
CA LYS A 339 2.01 12.67 29.72
C LYS A 339 3.11 13.23 30.59
#